data_0a51f477df6970b161089c05eea91517
#
_entry.id   0a51f477df6970b161089c05eea91517
#
_cell.length_a   1.000
_cell.length_b   1.000
_cell.length_c   1.000
_cell.angle_alpha   90.00
_cell.angle_beta   90.00
_cell.angle_gamma   90.00
#
_symmetry.space_group_name_H-M   'P 1'
#
loop_
_entity.id
_entity.type
_entity.pdbx_description
1 polymer ?
#
loop_
_entity_poly.entity_id
_entity_poly.type
_entity_poly.pdbx_seq_one_letter_code
_entity_poly.pdbx_strand_id
1 'polypeptide(L)'
;MSCPFYKYDGGWFGGDYYCIKQEKAVDSDTYYKYCRNYDYKDCPIYKHQSSSGGCFLTSACTAARSLPDDCHELTVLRNFRDNWLRNQPDGVLLIAHYYEVAPKIVEAIDKLENRLEIWDEVYRGMVVPCVEMIEKGRCQEALELYRGMTGKLEWRFIV
;
A
#
# COMPACT_ATOMS: atom_id res chain seq x y z
N MET A 1 -8.76 17.52 -7.37
CA MET A 1 -8.03 16.32 -7.89
C MET A 1 -9.01 15.17 -7.98
N SER A 2 -9.03 14.44 -9.08
CA SER A 2 -9.84 13.24 -9.26
C SER A 2 -9.28 12.06 -8.46
N CYS A 3 -10.07 11.00 -8.29
CA CYS A 3 -9.67 9.78 -7.62
C CYS A 3 -8.40 9.19 -8.27
N PRO A 4 -7.35 8.85 -7.49
CA PRO A 4 -6.10 8.31 -8.04
C PRO A 4 -6.23 6.90 -8.64
N PHE A 5 -7.34 6.21 -8.37
CA PHE A 5 -7.62 4.86 -8.89
C PHE A 5 -8.63 4.85 -10.03
N TYR A 6 -8.91 6.01 -10.58
CA TYR A 6 -9.78 6.17 -11.72
C TYR A 6 -8.97 6.21 -13.02
N LYS A 7 -9.40 5.42 -14.01
CA LYS A 7 -8.89 5.43 -15.37
C LYS A 7 -10.07 5.58 -16.33
N TYR A 8 -9.92 6.45 -17.32
CA TYR A 8 -10.85 6.56 -18.43
C TYR A 8 -10.30 5.74 -19.60
N ASP A 9 -11.06 4.78 -20.07
CA ASP A 9 -10.74 4.01 -21.25
C ASP A 9 -11.58 4.57 -22.43
N GLY A 10 -11.00 5.58 -23.09
CA GLY A 10 -11.65 6.32 -24.18
C GLY A 10 -11.56 5.57 -25.48
N GLY A 11 -12.62 4.87 -25.88
CA GLY A 11 -12.80 4.39 -27.23
C GLY A 11 -13.36 5.51 -28.14
N TRP A 12 -13.21 5.36 -29.49
CA TRP A 12 -13.72 6.31 -30.50
C TRP A 12 -15.24 6.55 -30.44
N PHE A 13 -16.00 5.67 -29.81
CA PHE A 13 -17.47 5.72 -29.67
C PHE A 13 -17.98 5.91 -28.24
N GLY A 14 -17.15 6.41 -27.32
CA GLY A 14 -17.46 6.53 -25.90
C GLY A 14 -16.62 5.57 -25.08
N GLY A 15 -16.15 6.03 -23.91
CA GLY A 15 -15.30 5.23 -23.03
C GLY A 15 -16.00 4.95 -21.72
N ASP A 16 -15.64 3.85 -21.11
CA ASP A 16 -16.09 3.49 -19.78
C ASP A 16 -15.14 4.06 -18.72
N TYR A 17 -15.71 4.42 -17.59
CA TYR A 17 -14.95 4.79 -16.41
C TYR A 17 -14.58 3.52 -15.66
N TYR A 18 -13.27 3.32 -15.42
CA TYR A 18 -12.74 2.10 -14.84
C TYR A 18 -12.11 2.37 -13.49
N CYS A 19 -12.46 1.57 -12.49
CA CYS A 19 -11.82 1.59 -11.20
C CYS A 19 -10.72 0.50 -11.13
N ILE A 20 -9.45 0.92 -11.10
CA ILE A 20 -8.31 0.01 -11.03
C ILE A 20 -8.39 -0.89 -9.80
N LYS A 21 -9.00 -0.40 -8.71
CA LYS A 21 -9.13 -1.15 -7.46
C LYS A 21 -10.17 -2.25 -7.46
N GLN A 22 -11.21 -2.11 -8.28
CA GLN A 22 -12.25 -3.13 -8.43
C GLN A 22 -12.07 -3.95 -9.69
N GLU A 23 -11.09 -3.58 -10.53
CA GLU A 23 -10.84 -4.20 -11.84
C GLU A 23 -12.11 -4.28 -12.70
N LYS A 24 -12.96 -3.27 -12.60
CA LYS A 24 -14.22 -3.21 -13.34
C LYS A 24 -14.65 -1.79 -13.69
N ALA A 25 -15.54 -1.69 -14.68
CA ALA A 25 -16.19 -0.45 -15.02
C ALA A 25 -16.99 0.10 -13.83
N VAL A 26 -16.99 1.41 -13.68
CA VAL A 26 -17.73 2.13 -12.64
C VAL A 26 -18.97 2.72 -13.26
N ASP A 27 -20.12 2.55 -12.60
CA ASP A 27 -21.34 3.19 -13.01
C ASP A 27 -21.24 4.73 -12.93
N SER A 28 -22.07 5.39 -13.74
CA SER A 28 -22.03 6.85 -13.88
C SER A 28 -22.27 7.57 -12.54
N ASP A 29 -23.12 7.05 -11.68
CA ASP A 29 -23.46 7.69 -10.41
C ASP A 29 -22.26 7.63 -9.45
N THR A 30 -21.61 6.49 -9.34
CA THR A 30 -20.39 6.31 -8.54
C THR A 30 -19.25 7.16 -9.09
N TYR A 31 -19.11 7.25 -10.43
CA TYR A 31 -18.11 8.10 -11.07
C TYR A 31 -18.32 9.58 -10.75
N TYR A 32 -19.52 10.11 -10.98
CA TYR A 32 -19.81 11.52 -10.72
C TYR A 32 -19.75 11.86 -9.24
N LYS A 33 -20.18 10.95 -8.36
CA LYS A 33 -20.22 11.18 -6.92
C LYS A 33 -18.83 11.16 -6.28
N TYR A 34 -17.98 10.21 -6.67
CA TYR A 34 -16.72 9.96 -5.95
C TYR A 34 -15.47 10.13 -6.83
N CYS A 35 -15.47 9.65 -8.08
CA CYS A 35 -14.22 9.57 -8.86
C CYS A 35 -13.83 10.91 -9.48
N ARG A 36 -14.80 11.70 -9.92
CA ARG A 36 -14.59 12.98 -10.60
C ARG A 36 -14.30 14.14 -9.65
N ASN A 37 -14.88 14.11 -8.45
CA ASN A 37 -14.86 15.20 -7.48
C ASN A 37 -13.82 14.95 -6.38
N TYR A 38 -13.61 15.97 -5.54
CA TYR A 38 -12.73 15.88 -4.34
C TYR A 38 -13.23 14.88 -3.29
N ASP A 39 -14.46 14.36 -3.47
CA ASP A 39 -15.15 13.45 -2.54
C ASP A 39 -14.72 11.98 -2.69
N TYR A 40 -13.69 11.69 -3.50
CA TYR A 40 -13.18 10.31 -3.64
C TYR A 40 -12.73 9.69 -2.31
N LYS A 41 -12.38 10.55 -1.33
CA LYS A 41 -12.09 10.12 0.05
C LYS A 41 -13.31 9.53 0.76
N ASP A 42 -14.52 9.87 0.33
CA ASP A 42 -15.77 9.34 0.84
C ASP A 42 -16.26 8.10 0.08
N CYS A 43 -15.59 7.73 -0.99
CA CYS A 43 -15.88 6.51 -1.73
C CYS A 43 -15.76 5.28 -0.81
N PRO A 44 -16.77 4.40 -0.74
CA PRO A 44 -16.73 3.20 0.10
C PRO A 44 -15.51 2.32 -0.20
N ILE A 45 -15.14 2.20 -1.48
CA ILE A 45 -13.98 1.43 -1.94
C ILE A 45 -12.66 2.08 -1.48
N TYR A 46 -12.60 3.41 -1.51
CA TYR A 46 -11.46 4.18 -1.03
C TYR A 46 -11.36 4.11 0.51
N LYS A 47 -12.49 4.29 1.21
CA LYS A 47 -12.57 4.21 2.68
C LYS A 47 -12.26 2.83 3.22
N HIS A 48 -12.73 1.77 2.58
CA HIS A 48 -12.46 0.40 3.01
C HIS A 48 -10.96 0.08 3.03
N GLN A 49 -10.17 0.81 2.24
CA GLN A 49 -8.70 0.70 2.25
C GLN A 49 -8.02 1.80 3.09
N SER A 50 -8.73 2.89 3.40
CA SER A 50 -8.18 3.94 4.28
C SER A 50 -8.37 3.61 5.76
N SER A 51 -9.44 2.89 6.11
CA SER A 51 -9.70 2.42 7.48
C SER A 51 -9.01 1.10 7.82
N SER A 52 -8.61 0.33 6.81
CA SER A 52 -7.71 -0.82 6.92
C SER A 52 -6.42 -0.60 6.14
N GLY A 53 -6.11 0.65 5.78
CA GLY A 53 -4.94 1.08 5.02
C GLY A 53 -3.63 0.75 5.69
N GLY A 54 -3.49 -0.52 6.06
CA GLY A 54 -2.35 -1.09 6.71
C GLY A 54 -1.12 -1.04 5.82
N CYS A 55 -0.03 -0.63 6.38
CA CYS A 55 1.26 -1.09 5.93
C CYS A 55 1.34 -2.57 6.28
N PHE A 56 0.70 -3.47 5.50
CA PHE A 56 0.48 -4.88 5.84
C PHE A 56 1.71 -5.57 6.44
N LEU A 57 2.85 -5.50 5.76
CA LEU A 57 4.10 -6.08 6.25
C LEU A 57 4.57 -5.40 7.55
N THR A 58 4.52 -4.06 7.60
CA THR A 58 4.90 -3.32 8.81
C THR A 58 3.95 -3.62 9.96
N SER A 59 2.63 -3.66 9.71
CA SER A 59 1.64 -4.00 10.74
C SER A 59 1.85 -5.43 11.27
N ALA A 60 2.16 -6.40 10.42
CA ALA A 60 2.49 -7.75 10.84
C ALA A 60 3.76 -7.79 11.72
N CYS A 61 4.82 -7.05 11.31
CA CYS A 61 6.06 -6.94 12.09
C CYS A 61 5.83 -6.29 13.46
N THR A 62 5.07 -5.20 13.51
CA THR A 62 4.79 -4.49 14.78
C THR A 62 3.88 -5.29 15.69
N ALA A 63 2.87 -5.98 15.14
CA ALA A 63 2.01 -6.89 15.89
C ALA A 63 2.79 -8.08 16.48
N ALA A 64 3.72 -8.68 15.73
CA ALA A 64 4.58 -9.75 16.21
C ALA A 64 5.46 -9.30 17.39
N ARG A 65 5.72 -8.01 17.52
CA ARG A 65 6.46 -7.37 18.64
C ARG A 65 5.55 -6.76 19.70
N SER A 66 4.25 -6.97 19.61
CA SER A 66 3.24 -6.41 20.51
C SER A 66 3.26 -4.87 20.56
N LEU A 67 3.67 -4.21 19.47
CA LEU A 67 3.61 -2.76 19.36
C LEU A 67 2.19 -2.33 18.92
N PRO A 68 1.72 -1.16 19.42
CA PRO A 68 0.39 -0.66 19.05
C PRO A 68 0.33 -0.20 17.58
N ASP A 69 -0.89 -0.12 17.01
CA ASP A 69 -1.11 0.27 15.60
C ASP A 69 -0.79 1.75 15.32
N ASP A 70 -0.63 2.56 16.34
CA ASP A 70 -0.16 3.95 16.29
C ASP A 70 1.31 4.13 16.69
N CYS A 71 2.10 3.04 16.69
CA CYS A 71 3.52 3.11 16.98
C CYS A 71 4.26 4.01 15.97
N HIS A 72 5.45 4.45 16.38
CA HIS A 72 6.26 5.39 15.63
C HIS A 72 6.52 4.90 14.19
N GLU A 73 6.91 3.65 14.02
CA GLU A 73 7.26 3.07 12.72
C GLU A 73 6.08 3.09 11.75
N LEU A 74 4.89 2.68 12.23
CA LEU A 74 3.67 2.71 11.42
C LEU A 74 3.28 4.13 11.04
N THR A 75 3.40 5.08 11.96
CA THR A 75 3.11 6.49 11.71
C THR A 75 4.03 7.06 10.64
N VAL A 76 5.34 6.84 10.75
CA VAL A 76 6.34 7.33 9.78
C VAL A 76 6.10 6.73 8.40
N LEU A 77 5.92 5.40 8.31
CA LEU A 77 5.73 4.73 7.02
C LEU A 77 4.38 5.04 6.36
N ARG A 78 3.31 5.25 7.14
CA ARG A 78 2.02 5.73 6.62
C ARG A 78 2.14 7.14 6.06
N ASN A 79 2.79 8.04 6.77
CA ASN A 79 3.06 9.41 6.30
C ASN A 79 3.93 9.41 5.05
N PHE A 80 4.98 8.60 5.00
CA PHE A 80 5.83 8.43 3.82
C PHE A 80 5.01 7.97 2.61
N ARG A 81 4.19 6.93 2.74
CA ARG A 81 3.31 6.44 1.67
C ARG A 81 2.35 7.52 1.18
N ASP A 82 1.68 8.22 2.11
CA ASP A 82 0.56 9.11 1.78
C ASP A 82 1.02 10.48 1.28
N ASN A 83 2.12 11.00 1.80
CA ASN A 83 2.59 12.35 1.52
C ASN A 83 3.76 12.39 0.53
N TRP A 84 4.64 11.41 0.50
CA TRP A 84 5.79 11.40 -0.40
C TRP A 84 5.61 10.41 -1.56
N LEU A 85 5.45 9.12 -1.28
CA LEU A 85 5.42 8.07 -2.31
C LEU A 85 4.26 8.26 -3.29
N ARG A 86 3.07 8.58 -2.80
CA ARG A 86 1.88 8.79 -3.64
C ARG A 86 2.08 9.89 -4.69
N ASN A 87 2.95 10.86 -4.43
CA ASN A 87 3.25 11.98 -5.32
C ASN A 87 4.42 11.69 -6.29
N GLN A 88 5.06 10.52 -6.21
CA GLN A 88 6.06 10.11 -7.19
C GLN A 88 5.41 9.63 -8.50
N PRO A 89 6.10 9.70 -9.65
CA PRO A 89 5.53 9.34 -10.96
C PRO A 89 4.84 7.98 -10.99
N ASP A 90 5.45 6.94 -10.38
CA ASP A 90 4.90 5.59 -10.31
C ASP A 90 4.33 5.22 -8.94
N GLY A 91 4.24 6.20 -8.02
CA GLY A 91 3.91 5.95 -6.62
C GLY A 91 2.57 5.26 -6.41
N VAL A 92 1.55 5.67 -7.17
CA VAL A 92 0.22 5.06 -7.09
C VAL A 92 0.23 3.60 -7.55
N LEU A 93 0.97 3.29 -8.62
CA LEU A 93 1.11 1.92 -9.14
C LEU A 93 1.88 1.04 -8.16
N LEU A 94 2.94 1.57 -7.55
CA LEU A 94 3.70 0.86 -6.53
C LEU A 94 2.85 0.55 -5.29
N ILE A 95 2.04 1.50 -4.84
CA ILE A 95 1.11 1.31 -3.74
C ILE A 95 0.05 0.25 -4.10
N ALA A 96 -0.50 0.29 -5.32
CA ALA A 96 -1.49 -0.67 -5.77
C ALA A 96 -0.93 -2.09 -5.81
N HIS A 97 0.25 -2.28 -6.39
CA HIS A 97 0.95 -3.57 -6.41
C HIS A 97 1.24 -4.08 -4.99
N TYR A 98 1.74 -3.22 -4.11
CA TYR A 98 1.97 -3.58 -2.71
C TYR A 98 0.69 -4.09 -2.02
N TYR A 99 -0.45 -3.43 -2.24
CA TYR A 99 -1.73 -3.86 -1.66
C TYR A 99 -2.25 -5.18 -2.23
N GLU A 100 -1.80 -5.55 -3.41
CA GLU A 100 -2.13 -6.86 -4.00
C GLU A 100 -1.28 -7.99 -3.41
N VAL A 101 0.03 -7.77 -3.23
CA VAL A 101 0.97 -8.82 -2.85
C VAL A 101 1.16 -8.96 -1.34
N ALA A 102 1.19 -7.84 -0.60
CA ALA A 102 1.53 -7.85 0.83
C ALA A 102 0.56 -8.68 1.71
N PRO A 103 -0.77 -8.68 1.49
CA PRO A 103 -1.67 -9.56 2.25
C PRO A 103 -1.38 -11.04 2.03
N LYS A 104 -1.01 -11.43 0.82
CA LYS A 104 -0.67 -12.83 0.47
C LYS A 104 0.62 -13.26 1.16
N ILE A 105 1.62 -12.35 1.21
CA ILE A 105 2.88 -12.58 1.94
C ILE A 105 2.59 -12.78 3.43
N VAL A 106 1.80 -11.91 4.03
CA VAL A 106 1.43 -12.00 5.45
C VAL A 106 0.74 -13.33 5.73
N GLU A 107 -0.26 -13.70 4.93
CA GLU A 107 -0.97 -14.96 5.09
C GLU A 107 -0.05 -16.18 4.96
N ALA A 108 0.90 -16.14 4.04
CA ALA A 108 1.85 -17.23 3.85
C ALA A 108 2.81 -17.37 5.04
N ILE A 109 3.35 -16.25 5.54
CA ILE A 109 4.28 -16.25 6.68
C ILE A 109 3.54 -16.66 7.96
N ASP A 110 2.33 -16.18 8.20
CA ASP A 110 1.59 -16.45 9.44
C ASP A 110 1.20 -17.92 9.61
N LYS A 111 1.22 -18.72 8.53
CA LYS A 111 1.03 -20.18 8.57
C LYS A 111 2.28 -20.95 9.02
N LEU A 112 3.44 -20.30 9.11
CA LEU A 112 4.70 -20.96 9.45
C LEU A 112 4.93 -21.01 10.97
N GLU A 113 5.55 -22.07 11.45
CA GLU A 113 5.88 -22.23 12.88
C GLU A 113 6.88 -21.16 13.34
N ASN A 114 7.85 -20.81 12.48
CA ASN A 114 8.88 -19.80 12.74
C ASN A 114 8.50 -18.38 12.31
N ARG A 115 7.19 -18.06 12.17
CA ARG A 115 6.73 -16.74 11.72
C ARG A 115 7.29 -15.56 12.51
N LEU A 116 7.46 -15.73 13.83
CA LEU A 116 7.96 -14.64 14.69
C LEU A 116 9.41 -14.29 14.37
N GLU A 117 10.25 -15.28 14.05
CA GLU A 117 11.63 -15.06 13.62
C GLU A 117 11.68 -14.32 12.28
N ILE A 118 10.83 -14.73 11.33
CA ILE A 118 10.73 -14.09 10.02
C ILE A 118 10.26 -12.63 10.17
N TRP A 119 9.24 -12.36 11.00
CA TRP A 119 8.79 -11.00 11.25
C TRP A 119 9.85 -10.14 11.96
N ASP A 120 10.66 -10.71 12.84
CA ASP A 120 11.78 -10.01 13.47
C ASP A 120 12.89 -9.67 12.45
N GLU A 121 13.22 -10.59 11.53
CA GLU A 121 14.14 -10.34 10.42
C GLU A 121 13.63 -9.19 9.51
N VAL A 122 12.36 -9.22 9.14
CA VAL A 122 11.74 -8.18 8.30
C VAL A 122 11.71 -6.83 9.04
N TYR A 123 11.38 -6.83 10.33
CA TYR A 123 11.37 -5.61 11.13
C TYR A 123 12.75 -4.95 11.16
N ARG A 124 13.80 -5.73 11.50
CA ARG A 124 15.18 -5.22 11.60
C ARG A 124 15.80 -4.89 10.24
N GLY A 125 15.49 -5.67 9.21
CA GLY A 125 16.10 -5.51 7.88
C GLY A 125 15.39 -4.55 6.97
N MET A 126 14.12 -4.21 7.24
CA MET A 126 13.31 -3.33 6.40
C MET A 126 12.70 -2.18 7.18
N VAL A 127 11.92 -2.47 8.22
CA VAL A 127 11.11 -1.44 8.89
C VAL A 127 12.00 -0.39 9.55
N VAL A 128 12.91 -0.80 10.42
CA VAL A 128 13.80 0.11 11.16
C VAL A 128 14.68 0.94 10.22
N PRO A 129 15.42 0.33 9.27
CA PRO A 129 16.24 1.12 8.34
C PRO A 129 15.42 2.08 7.47
N CYS A 130 14.23 1.68 7.01
CA CYS A 130 13.36 2.58 6.24
C CYS A 130 12.92 3.79 7.05
N VAL A 131 12.51 3.60 8.30
CA VAL A 131 12.13 4.69 9.21
C VAL A 131 13.30 5.66 9.39
N GLU A 132 14.49 5.15 9.71
CA GLU A 132 15.69 6.00 9.86
C GLU A 132 16.03 6.78 8.59
N MET A 133 15.91 6.16 7.41
CA MET A 133 16.16 6.83 6.13
C MET A 133 15.14 7.94 5.89
N ILE A 134 13.85 7.67 6.13
CA ILE A 134 12.78 8.65 5.94
C ILE A 134 12.98 9.86 6.86
N GLU A 135 13.31 9.66 8.12
CA GLU A 135 13.55 10.72 9.08
C GLU A 135 14.78 11.57 8.73
N LYS A 136 15.75 10.98 8.06
CA LYS A 136 16.93 11.69 7.51
C LYS A 136 16.66 12.33 6.12
N GLY A 137 15.42 12.30 5.62
CA GLY A 137 15.04 12.83 4.31
C GLY A 137 15.48 11.95 3.12
N ARG A 138 15.99 10.75 3.34
CA ARG A 138 16.48 9.81 2.32
C ARG A 138 15.34 8.92 1.79
N CYS A 139 14.27 9.57 1.35
CA CYS A 139 13.03 8.90 0.97
C CYS A 139 13.19 7.94 -0.21
N GLN A 140 14.04 8.27 -1.19
CA GLN A 140 14.28 7.41 -2.36
C GLN A 140 14.97 6.10 -1.95
N GLU A 141 15.95 6.16 -1.07
CA GLU A 141 16.67 4.97 -0.58
C GLU A 141 15.76 4.09 0.28
N ALA A 142 14.88 4.69 1.08
CA ALA A 142 13.85 3.97 1.83
C ALA A 142 12.90 3.22 0.89
N LEU A 143 12.47 3.86 -0.21
CA LEU A 143 11.63 3.22 -1.23
C LEU A 143 12.33 2.01 -1.87
N GLU A 144 13.59 2.17 -2.26
CA GLU A 144 14.37 1.10 -2.90
C GLU A 144 14.56 -0.09 -1.96
N LEU A 145 14.89 0.16 -0.69
CA LEU A 145 15.01 -0.89 0.32
C LEU A 145 13.65 -1.61 0.53
N TYR A 146 12.59 -0.85 0.72
CA TYR A 146 11.25 -1.41 0.96
C TYR A 146 10.78 -2.27 -0.21
N ARG A 147 10.93 -1.78 -1.45
CA ARG A 147 10.60 -2.53 -2.68
C ARG A 147 11.44 -3.79 -2.81
N GLY A 148 12.74 -3.68 -2.61
CA GLY A 148 13.67 -4.82 -2.71
C GLY A 148 13.32 -5.92 -1.70
N MET A 149 12.98 -5.57 -0.48
CA MET A 149 12.55 -6.54 0.54
C MET A 149 11.19 -7.13 0.25
N THR A 150 10.21 -6.32 -0.17
CA THR A 150 8.88 -6.81 -0.56
C THR A 150 9.00 -7.82 -1.71
N GLY A 151 9.78 -7.52 -2.76
CA GLY A 151 10.01 -8.44 -3.86
C GLY A 151 10.71 -9.74 -3.46
N LYS A 152 11.66 -9.70 -2.52
CA LYS A 152 12.27 -10.92 -1.96
C LYS A 152 11.26 -11.77 -1.20
N LEU A 153 10.38 -11.15 -0.42
CA LEU A 153 9.33 -11.85 0.32
C LEU A 153 8.29 -12.44 -0.63
N GLU A 154 7.90 -11.70 -1.65
CA GLU A 154 6.99 -12.16 -2.69
C GLU A 154 7.54 -13.42 -3.37
N TRP A 155 8.79 -13.36 -3.84
CA TRP A 155 9.45 -14.51 -4.48
C TRP A 155 9.60 -15.71 -3.55
N ARG A 156 9.88 -15.48 -2.26
CA ARG A 156 10.10 -16.55 -1.27
C ARG A 156 8.81 -17.25 -0.84
N PHE A 157 7.68 -16.53 -0.79
CA PHE A 157 6.47 -17.02 -0.12
C PHE A 157 5.24 -17.14 -1.06
N ILE A 158 5.28 -16.55 -2.25
CA ILE A 158 4.12 -16.57 -3.17
C ILE A 158 4.47 -17.23 -4.50
N VAL A 159 5.68 -17.04 -5.04
CA VAL A 159 6.16 -17.61 -6.31
C VAL A 159 6.83 -18.95 -6.07
#